data_951826bdd75cfb2d9a3bba16650ec9f7
#
_entry.id   951826bdd75cfb2d9a3bba16650ec9f7
#
_cell.length_a   1.000
_cell.length_b   1.000
_cell.length_c   1.000
_cell.angle_alpha   90.00
_cell.angle_beta   90.00
_cell.angle_gamma   90.00
#
_symmetry.space_group_name_H-M   'P 1'
#
loop_
_entity.id
_entity.type
_entity.pdbx_description
1 polymer ?
#
loop_
_entity_poly.entity_id
_entity_poly.type
_entity_poly.pdbx_seq_one_letter_code
_entity_poly.pdbx_strand_id
1 'polypeptide(L)'
;CTSGGYGIHIALRAMGLQAGDEVLTNAYTLAPVPGAIHAAGGKPVLVEIDENYHLDLADLKAKAKASKAKILLLSLMRGHIPNMQQLMTLCNELGIKVLEDCAHTMGASWDGIKSGNFGQVAAFSLQTYKHLNTGEGGLVVTDDAQIAARLIMHSGSYMLYERHGAAPASEVFENIRLVSANMSGRMDNMRAALGLAQLPNLDKNCERWNHRYNLLNAAIGAISGVDIPTRDKRESFVGSSIQFRPTALKMDQMPDFIAACAAQGVELKWFGESQPKAFTSRYDSWHYISPMPHLPSTLEALDRTLDLRVPLTFDDEDCRLIGAVIAQVMAEFMAH
;
A
#
# COMPACT_ATOMS: atom_id res chain seq x y z
N CYS A 1 -15.47 2.88 -6.71
CA CYS A 1 -15.72 1.43 -6.75
C CYS A 1 -15.90 0.86 -5.34
N THR A 2 -16.15 -0.45 -5.25
CA THR A 2 -16.50 -1.13 -3.98
C THR A 2 -15.36 -1.26 -2.98
N SER A 3 -14.13 -1.29 -3.44
CA SER A 3 -12.94 -1.40 -2.59
C SER A 3 -11.66 -0.99 -3.34
N GLY A 4 -10.58 -0.71 -2.61
CA GLY A 4 -9.27 -0.46 -3.22
C GLY A 4 -8.75 -1.68 -4.01
N GLY A 5 -8.91 -2.89 -3.49
CA GLY A 5 -8.54 -4.12 -4.20
C GLY A 5 -9.31 -4.32 -5.51
N TYR A 6 -10.60 -4.04 -5.52
CA TYR A 6 -11.38 -4.03 -6.76
C TYR A 6 -10.94 -2.92 -7.71
N GLY A 7 -10.57 -1.74 -7.16
CA GLY A 7 -9.98 -0.65 -7.94
C GLY A 7 -8.71 -1.07 -8.67
N ILE A 8 -7.80 -1.75 -7.98
CA ILE A 8 -6.57 -2.33 -8.59
C ILE A 8 -6.94 -3.34 -9.68
N HIS A 9 -7.88 -4.24 -9.41
CA HIS A 9 -8.33 -5.26 -10.38
C HIS A 9 -8.83 -4.61 -11.68
N ILE A 10 -9.76 -3.64 -11.59
CA ILE A 10 -10.31 -2.99 -12.79
C ILE A 10 -9.28 -2.07 -13.47
N ALA A 11 -8.34 -1.49 -12.71
CA ALA A 11 -7.25 -0.69 -13.28
C ALA A 11 -6.32 -1.54 -14.14
N LEU A 12 -5.90 -2.72 -13.67
CA LEU A 12 -5.11 -3.68 -14.46
C LEU A 12 -5.82 -4.06 -15.77
N ARG A 13 -7.13 -4.37 -15.68
CA ARG A 13 -7.95 -4.66 -16.87
C ARG A 13 -8.03 -3.46 -17.82
N ALA A 14 -8.24 -2.26 -17.28
CA ALA A 14 -8.32 -1.02 -18.07
C ALA A 14 -6.98 -0.67 -18.75
N MET A 15 -5.84 -1.00 -18.13
CA MET A 15 -4.50 -0.86 -18.70
C MET A 15 -4.18 -1.91 -19.77
N GLY A 16 -5.08 -2.88 -19.99
CA GLY A 16 -4.97 -3.87 -21.06
C GLY A 16 -4.37 -5.21 -20.64
N LEU A 17 -4.29 -5.51 -19.35
CA LEU A 17 -3.83 -6.81 -18.86
C LEU A 17 -4.65 -7.95 -19.46
N GLN A 18 -3.97 -8.93 -20.02
CA GLN A 18 -4.57 -10.16 -20.56
C GLN A 18 -4.30 -11.34 -19.62
N ALA A 19 -5.08 -12.42 -19.80
CA ALA A 19 -4.88 -13.64 -19.02
C ALA A 19 -3.49 -14.24 -19.30
N GLY A 20 -2.75 -14.49 -18.21
CA GLY A 20 -1.40 -15.04 -18.28
C GLY A 20 -0.28 -14.00 -18.35
N ASP A 21 -0.60 -12.71 -18.53
CA ASP A 21 0.41 -11.64 -18.50
C ASP A 21 1.08 -11.54 -17.14
N GLU A 22 2.36 -11.20 -17.15
CA GLU A 22 3.15 -10.96 -15.96
C GLU A 22 3.02 -9.49 -15.51
N VAL A 23 2.90 -9.28 -14.19
CA VAL A 23 2.82 -7.96 -13.55
C VAL A 23 3.83 -7.89 -12.43
N LEU A 24 4.75 -6.94 -12.51
CA LEU A 24 5.72 -6.66 -11.44
C LEU A 24 5.01 -6.04 -10.23
N THR A 25 5.38 -6.44 -9.02
CA THR A 25 4.92 -5.80 -7.78
C THR A 25 5.90 -6.06 -6.65
N ASN A 26 6.03 -5.13 -5.72
CA ASN A 26 6.91 -5.32 -4.57
C ASN A 26 6.35 -6.36 -3.59
N ALA A 27 7.26 -7.13 -2.96
CA ALA A 27 6.91 -8.24 -2.07
C ALA A 27 6.44 -7.77 -0.67
N TYR A 28 6.76 -6.54 -0.27
CA TYR A 28 6.18 -5.92 0.93
C TYR A 28 4.88 -5.23 0.57
N THR A 29 3.78 -5.94 0.78
CA THR A 29 2.42 -5.44 0.52
C THR A 29 1.40 -6.31 1.26
N LEU A 30 0.12 -5.95 1.18
CA LEU A 30 -0.97 -6.78 1.69
C LEU A 30 -1.51 -7.71 0.60
N ALA A 31 -2.04 -8.86 1.04
CA ALA A 31 -2.60 -9.90 0.16
C ALA A 31 -3.55 -9.42 -0.95
N PRO A 32 -4.39 -8.36 -0.78
CA PRO A 32 -5.23 -7.84 -1.87
C PRO A 32 -4.46 -7.35 -3.10
N VAL A 33 -3.19 -6.97 -2.98
CA VAL A 33 -2.40 -6.42 -4.10
C VAL A 33 -2.02 -7.52 -5.10
N PRO A 34 -1.23 -8.56 -4.74
CA PRO A 34 -0.99 -9.67 -5.65
C PRO A 34 -2.27 -10.47 -5.94
N GLY A 35 -3.23 -10.48 -5.00
CA GLY A 35 -4.54 -11.08 -5.20
C GLY A 35 -5.33 -10.43 -6.33
N ALA A 36 -5.29 -9.09 -6.46
CA ALA A 36 -5.93 -8.38 -7.56
C ALA A 36 -5.28 -8.68 -8.92
N ILE A 37 -3.94 -8.85 -8.97
CA ILE A 37 -3.24 -9.31 -10.18
C ILE A 37 -3.75 -10.69 -10.58
N HIS A 38 -3.77 -11.64 -9.64
CA HIS A 38 -4.22 -12.99 -9.89
C HIS A 38 -5.70 -13.03 -10.32
N ALA A 39 -6.58 -12.30 -9.62
CA ALA A 39 -7.99 -12.21 -9.95
C ALA A 39 -8.26 -11.54 -11.31
N ALA A 40 -7.38 -10.64 -11.78
CA ALA A 40 -7.44 -10.06 -13.11
C ALA A 40 -6.93 -11.02 -14.22
N GLY A 41 -6.47 -12.20 -13.85
CA GLY A 41 -5.91 -13.22 -14.75
C GLY A 41 -4.41 -13.09 -14.98
N GLY A 42 -3.73 -12.14 -14.32
CA GLY A 42 -2.29 -11.93 -14.40
C GLY A 42 -1.49 -12.85 -13.48
N LYS A 43 -0.17 -12.83 -13.66
CA LYS A 43 0.81 -13.55 -12.84
C LYS A 43 1.67 -12.53 -12.08
N PRO A 44 1.64 -12.49 -10.76
CA PRO A 44 2.52 -11.61 -9.98
C PRO A 44 3.99 -12.02 -10.14
N VAL A 45 4.85 -11.05 -10.46
CA VAL A 45 6.31 -11.16 -10.42
C VAL A 45 6.79 -10.29 -9.27
N LEU A 46 7.17 -10.95 -8.17
CA LEU A 46 7.53 -10.24 -6.94
C LEU A 46 8.93 -9.65 -7.04
N VAL A 47 9.05 -8.38 -6.66
CA VAL A 47 10.29 -7.60 -6.62
C VAL A 47 10.71 -7.39 -5.17
N GLU A 48 12.01 -7.49 -4.89
CA GLU A 48 12.60 -7.22 -3.58
C GLU A 48 12.29 -5.81 -3.07
N ILE A 49 12.44 -5.64 -1.77
CA ILE A 49 12.48 -4.33 -1.12
C ILE A 49 13.84 -4.10 -0.46
N ASP A 50 14.16 -2.82 -0.21
CA ASP A 50 15.30 -2.40 0.60
C ASP A 50 14.97 -2.38 2.11
N GLU A 51 15.95 -2.04 2.94
CA GLU A 51 15.83 -1.92 4.39
C GLU A 51 14.88 -0.79 4.85
N ASN A 52 14.53 0.14 3.96
CA ASN A 52 13.57 1.21 4.21
C ASN A 52 12.17 0.89 3.66
N TYR A 53 11.94 -0.35 3.27
CA TYR A 53 10.68 -0.89 2.72
C TYR A 53 10.32 -0.35 1.33
N HIS A 54 11.27 0.26 0.62
CA HIS A 54 11.06 0.70 -0.75
C HIS A 54 11.32 -0.45 -1.73
N LEU A 55 10.63 -0.41 -2.87
CA LEU A 55 10.90 -1.33 -3.98
C LEU A 55 12.34 -1.17 -4.45
N ASP A 56 13.10 -2.28 -4.53
CA ASP A 56 14.48 -2.31 -5.00
C ASP A 56 14.53 -2.08 -6.52
N LEU A 57 15.14 -0.97 -6.94
CA LEU A 57 15.21 -0.60 -8.35
C LEU A 57 16.17 -1.48 -9.17
N ALA A 58 17.20 -2.07 -8.52
CA ALA A 58 18.12 -2.98 -9.21
C ALA A 58 17.44 -4.32 -9.50
N ASP A 59 16.72 -4.85 -8.53
CA ASP A 59 15.93 -6.08 -8.72
C ASP A 59 14.75 -5.85 -9.66
N LEU A 60 14.06 -4.68 -9.59
CA LEU A 60 13.05 -4.28 -10.55
C LEU A 60 13.60 -4.34 -11.98
N LYS A 61 14.79 -3.75 -12.21
CA LYS A 61 15.44 -3.75 -13.53
C LYS A 61 15.78 -5.17 -14.01
N ALA A 62 16.28 -6.01 -13.11
CA ALA A 62 16.61 -7.40 -13.43
C ALA A 62 15.37 -8.22 -13.80
N LYS A 63 14.32 -8.15 -12.98
CA LYS A 63 13.06 -8.87 -13.21
C LYS A 63 12.28 -8.36 -14.41
N ALA A 64 12.29 -7.06 -14.65
CA ALA A 64 11.68 -6.48 -15.84
C ALA A 64 12.32 -6.99 -17.13
N LYS A 65 13.64 -7.20 -17.12
CA LYS A 65 14.35 -7.78 -18.28
C LYS A 65 14.15 -9.29 -18.42
N ALA A 66 13.97 -9.99 -17.30
CA ALA A 66 13.79 -11.45 -17.27
C ALA A 66 12.34 -11.86 -17.56
N SER A 67 11.38 -10.99 -17.33
CA SER A 67 9.96 -11.22 -17.54
C SER A 67 9.45 -10.53 -18.82
N LYS A 68 8.19 -10.83 -19.17
CA LYS A 68 7.46 -10.14 -20.24
C LYS A 68 6.56 -9.02 -19.71
N ALA A 69 6.70 -8.68 -18.43
CA ALA A 69 5.86 -7.71 -17.76
C ALA A 69 5.91 -6.34 -18.43
N LYS A 70 4.75 -5.73 -18.59
CA LYS A 70 4.56 -4.37 -19.13
C LYS A 70 3.92 -3.43 -18.11
N ILE A 71 3.57 -3.96 -16.95
CA ILE A 71 2.92 -3.21 -15.86
C ILE A 71 3.70 -3.48 -14.57
N LEU A 72 3.97 -2.41 -13.84
CA LEU A 72 4.35 -2.41 -12.43
C LEU A 72 3.14 -1.97 -11.61
N LEU A 73 2.66 -2.82 -10.72
CA LEU A 73 1.77 -2.45 -9.63
C LEU A 73 2.66 -2.07 -8.43
N LEU A 74 2.89 -0.78 -8.27
CA LEU A 74 3.69 -0.23 -7.18
C LEU A 74 2.85 -0.10 -5.91
N SER A 75 3.05 -0.96 -4.93
CA SER A 75 2.39 -0.83 -3.63
C SER A 75 3.16 0.10 -2.71
N LEU A 76 2.57 1.25 -2.36
CA LEU A 76 3.12 2.20 -1.41
C LEU A 76 2.76 1.79 0.03
N MET A 77 3.16 0.55 0.38
CA MET A 77 2.79 -0.10 1.63
C MET A 77 3.19 0.72 2.84
N ARG A 78 2.26 0.92 3.77
CA ARG A 78 2.44 1.72 4.99
C ARG A 78 2.95 3.15 4.76
N GLY A 79 2.75 3.68 3.55
CA GLY A 79 3.12 5.03 3.21
C GLY A 79 4.62 5.21 2.92
N HIS A 80 5.38 4.15 2.69
CA HIS A 80 6.77 4.24 2.25
C HIS A 80 6.81 4.52 0.75
N ILE A 81 7.26 5.73 0.38
CA ILE A 81 7.33 6.20 -0.99
C ILE A 81 8.79 6.13 -1.46
N PRO A 82 9.12 5.32 -2.49
CA PRO A 82 10.48 5.25 -3.03
C PRO A 82 10.86 6.55 -3.74
N ASN A 83 12.11 6.65 -4.19
CA ASN A 83 12.51 7.75 -5.07
C ASN A 83 11.75 7.69 -6.38
N MET A 84 10.63 8.43 -6.46
CA MET A 84 9.71 8.38 -7.59
C MET A 84 10.34 8.86 -8.90
N GLN A 85 11.27 9.84 -8.87
CA GLN A 85 11.95 10.26 -10.09
C GLN A 85 12.79 9.13 -10.69
N GLN A 86 13.58 8.44 -9.84
CA GLN A 86 14.42 7.32 -10.31
C GLN A 86 13.56 6.14 -10.78
N LEU A 87 12.50 5.82 -10.04
CA LEU A 87 11.57 4.75 -10.40
C LEU A 87 10.89 5.02 -11.74
N MET A 88 10.32 6.20 -11.92
CA MET A 88 9.62 6.54 -13.16
C MET A 88 10.57 6.62 -14.35
N THR A 89 11.80 7.14 -14.16
CA THR A 89 12.84 7.13 -15.20
C THR A 89 13.15 5.69 -15.63
N LEU A 90 13.39 4.79 -14.69
CA LEU A 90 13.66 3.38 -14.96
C LEU A 90 12.48 2.70 -15.68
N CYS A 91 11.24 2.92 -15.21
CA CYS A 91 10.05 2.34 -15.83
C CYS A 91 9.87 2.84 -17.27
N ASN A 92 10.10 4.13 -17.53
CA ASN A 92 10.04 4.70 -18.88
C ASN A 92 11.11 4.09 -19.81
N GLU A 93 12.35 3.95 -19.34
CA GLU A 93 13.43 3.30 -20.10
C GLU A 93 13.10 1.84 -20.46
N LEU A 94 12.39 1.14 -19.58
CA LEU A 94 12.00 -0.26 -19.77
C LEU A 94 10.65 -0.43 -20.49
N GLY A 95 9.94 0.66 -20.79
CA GLY A 95 8.61 0.64 -21.40
C GLY A 95 7.53 0.01 -20.48
N ILE A 96 7.67 0.19 -19.16
CA ILE A 96 6.76 -0.32 -18.15
C ILE A 96 5.79 0.78 -17.72
N LYS A 97 4.51 0.49 -17.76
CA LYS A 97 3.44 1.33 -17.22
C LYS A 97 3.32 1.12 -15.72
N VAL A 98 3.10 2.20 -14.97
CA VAL A 98 2.97 2.13 -13.50
C VAL A 98 1.51 2.31 -13.09
N LEU A 99 1.01 1.38 -12.28
CA LEU A 99 -0.21 1.50 -11.49
C LEU A 99 0.21 1.71 -10.02
N GLU A 100 -0.13 2.86 -9.45
CA GLU A 100 0.15 3.15 -8.04
C GLU A 100 -0.96 2.57 -7.14
N ASP A 101 -0.60 1.70 -6.19
CA ASP A 101 -1.46 1.37 -5.05
C ASP A 101 -1.24 2.39 -3.93
N CYS A 102 -2.11 3.38 -3.89
CA CYS A 102 -2.09 4.50 -2.94
C CYS A 102 -2.97 4.25 -1.71
N ALA A 103 -3.25 2.99 -1.35
CA ALA A 103 -4.11 2.66 -0.21
C ALA A 103 -3.59 3.19 1.14
N HIS A 104 -2.31 3.58 1.24
CA HIS A 104 -1.70 4.14 2.45
C HIS A 104 -1.06 5.52 2.22
N THR A 105 -1.30 6.17 1.08
CA THR A 105 -0.64 7.43 0.72
C THR A 105 -1.61 8.54 0.29
N MET A 106 -2.91 8.40 0.58
CA MET A 106 -3.86 9.49 0.33
C MET A 106 -3.48 10.72 1.16
N GLY A 107 -3.19 11.83 0.49
CA GLY A 107 -2.67 13.06 1.11
C GLY A 107 -1.14 13.19 1.08
N ALA A 108 -0.40 12.10 0.87
CA ALA A 108 1.06 12.12 0.77
C ALA A 108 1.55 12.69 -0.58
N SER A 109 2.83 13.06 -0.63
CA SER A 109 3.49 13.53 -1.86
C SER A 109 4.98 13.20 -1.84
N TRP A 110 5.57 13.19 -3.03
CA TRP A 110 7.01 13.14 -3.25
C TRP A 110 7.44 14.37 -4.06
N ASP A 111 8.36 15.15 -3.51
CA ASP A 111 8.86 16.39 -4.12
C ASP A 111 7.73 17.33 -4.58
N GLY A 112 6.70 17.47 -3.75
CA GLY A 112 5.51 18.29 -3.99
C GLY A 112 4.45 17.68 -4.90
N ILE A 113 4.74 16.59 -5.61
CA ILE A 113 3.76 15.89 -6.45
C ILE A 113 2.97 14.89 -5.60
N LYS A 114 1.65 15.02 -5.56
CA LYS A 114 0.78 14.12 -4.79
C LYS A 114 0.89 12.68 -5.27
N SER A 115 0.92 11.73 -4.32
CA SER A 115 0.83 10.30 -4.57
C SER A 115 -0.40 10.00 -5.42
N GLY A 116 -0.25 9.16 -6.42
CA GLY A 116 -1.28 8.86 -7.41
C GLY A 116 -1.21 9.68 -8.71
N ASN A 117 -0.19 10.58 -8.84
CA ASN A 117 0.02 11.38 -10.04
C ASN A 117 1.34 11.08 -10.77
N PHE A 118 1.98 9.96 -10.45
CA PHE A 118 3.22 9.53 -11.12
C PHE A 118 2.97 8.51 -12.21
N GLY A 119 2.14 7.51 -11.93
CA GLY A 119 1.79 6.44 -12.86
C GLY A 119 0.67 6.81 -13.83
N GLN A 120 0.33 5.88 -14.70
CA GLN A 120 -0.80 6.03 -15.63
C GLN A 120 -2.16 5.95 -14.93
N VAL A 121 -2.20 5.23 -13.80
CA VAL A 121 -3.40 5.00 -13.00
C VAL A 121 -3.00 4.92 -11.53
N ALA A 122 -3.85 5.37 -10.64
CA ALA A 122 -3.70 5.11 -9.22
C ALA A 122 -5.00 4.65 -8.58
N ALA A 123 -4.88 3.73 -7.61
CA ALA A 123 -5.98 3.20 -6.83
C ALA A 123 -5.83 3.58 -5.35
N PHE A 124 -6.91 4.04 -4.75
CA PHE A 124 -7.01 4.39 -3.33
C PHE A 124 -8.05 3.52 -2.65
N SER A 125 -7.82 3.20 -1.39
CA SER A 125 -8.78 2.48 -0.55
C SER A 125 -9.48 3.44 0.41
N LEU A 126 -10.78 3.25 0.60
CA LEU A 126 -11.61 3.96 1.58
C LEU A 126 -12.14 3.03 2.68
N GLN A 127 -11.46 1.89 2.87
CA GLN A 127 -11.78 0.92 3.92
C GLN A 127 -11.59 1.56 5.30
N THR A 128 -12.24 1.02 6.34
CA THR A 128 -12.34 1.55 7.71
C THR A 128 -11.03 2.12 8.30
N TYR A 129 -9.88 1.54 7.94
CA TYR A 129 -8.58 1.95 8.49
C TYR A 129 -7.78 2.88 7.55
N LYS A 130 -8.42 3.54 6.59
CA LYS A 130 -7.75 4.44 5.64
C LYS A 130 -7.97 5.92 5.98
N HIS A 131 -7.26 6.79 5.28
CA HIS A 131 -7.24 8.23 5.55
C HIS A 131 -8.59 8.90 5.27
N LEU A 132 -9.36 8.39 4.31
CA LEU A 132 -10.79 8.59 4.19
C LEU A 132 -11.47 7.25 4.48
N ASN A 133 -12.44 7.24 5.38
CA ASN A 133 -13.11 6.03 5.84
C ASN A 133 -14.59 6.06 5.48
N THR A 134 -15.00 5.19 4.57
CA THR A 134 -16.41 4.99 4.21
C THR A 134 -16.91 3.58 4.58
N GLY A 135 -16.21 2.91 5.50
CA GLY A 135 -16.41 1.50 5.84
C GLY A 135 -15.73 0.60 4.81
N GLU A 136 -16.21 0.62 3.60
CA GLU A 136 -15.62 0.02 2.40
C GLU A 136 -15.73 0.99 1.24
N GLY A 137 -14.81 0.90 0.27
CA GLY A 137 -14.80 1.73 -0.92
C GLY A 137 -13.43 1.83 -1.57
N GLY A 138 -13.40 2.34 -2.79
CA GLY A 138 -12.18 2.63 -3.53
C GLY A 138 -12.38 3.76 -4.53
N LEU A 139 -11.30 4.44 -4.84
CA LEU A 139 -11.21 5.43 -5.91
C LEU A 139 -10.13 4.99 -6.88
N VAL A 140 -10.36 5.23 -8.17
CA VAL A 140 -9.32 5.03 -9.20
C VAL A 140 -9.24 6.33 -9.99
N VAL A 141 -8.03 6.83 -10.19
CA VAL A 141 -7.77 8.09 -10.89
C VAL A 141 -6.82 7.87 -12.06
N THR A 142 -7.03 8.63 -13.14
CA THR A 142 -6.19 8.63 -14.35
C THR A 142 -6.48 9.88 -15.17
N ASP A 143 -5.47 10.34 -15.91
CA ASP A 143 -5.61 11.41 -16.91
C ASP A 143 -5.84 10.85 -18.33
N ASP A 144 -5.75 9.52 -18.51
CA ASP A 144 -5.97 8.86 -19.81
C ASP A 144 -7.46 8.61 -20.05
N ALA A 145 -8.04 9.27 -21.04
CA ALA A 145 -9.45 9.17 -21.40
C ALA A 145 -9.89 7.73 -21.76
N GLN A 146 -9.00 6.95 -22.42
CA GLN A 146 -9.28 5.56 -22.81
C GLN A 146 -9.32 4.65 -21.57
N ILE A 147 -8.38 4.87 -20.65
CA ILE A 147 -8.36 4.14 -19.37
C ILE A 147 -9.58 4.54 -18.54
N ALA A 148 -9.91 5.83 -18.43
CA ALA A 148 -11.07 6.32 -17.71
C ALA A 148 -12.39 5.69 -18.22
N ALA A 149 -12.58 5.64 -19.53
CA ALA A 149 -13.77 5.00 -20.12
C ALA A 149 -13.84 3.50 -19.77
N ARG A 150 -12.71 2.76 -19.87
CA ARG A 150 -12.67 1.33 -19.48
C ARG A 150 -12.95 1.13 -17.99
N LEU A 151 -12.39 1.98 -17.11
CA LEU A 151 -12.65 1.95 -15.67
C LEU A 151 -14.14 2.13 -15.35
N ILE A 152 -14.79 3.12 -15.99
CA ILE A 152 -16.21 3.38 -15.82
C ILE A 152 -17.02 2.15 -16.24
N MET A 153 -16.72 1.56 -17.39
CA MET A 153 -17.39 0.34 -17.86
C MET A 153 -17.14 -0.84 -16.91
N HIS A 154 -15.89 -1.11 -16.53
CA HIS A 154 -15.52 -2.21 -15.63
C HIS A 154 -16.12 -2.05 -14.22
N SER A 155 -16.31 -0.83 -13.74
CA SER A 155 -16.97 -0.58 -12.44
C SER A 155 -18.47 -0.94 -12.46
N GLY A 156 -19.07 -1.09 -13.64
CA GLY A 156 -20.47 -1.47 -13.81
C GLY A 156 -21.40 -0.34 -14.25
N SER A 157 -20.87 0.81 -14.67
CA SER A 157 -21.67 1.94 -15.17
C SER A 157 -22.06 1.75 -16.65
N TYR A 158 -22.60 0.57 -17.01
CA TYR A 158 -22.82 0.15 -18.40
C TYR A 158 -24.07 0.74 -19.07
N MET A 159 -25.02 1.29 -18.28
CA MET A 159 -26.26 1.89 -18.84
C MET A 159 -26.18 3.41 -18.95
N LEU A 160 -25.48 4.06 -18.01
CA LEU A 160 -25.44 5.52 -17.89
C LEU A 160 -23.99 6.02 -17.82
N TYR A 161 -23.07 5.33 -18.49
CA TYR A 161 -21.65 5.63 -18.46
C TYR A 161 -21.33 7.06 -18.91
N GLU A 162 -22.06 7.61 -19.89
CA GLU A 162 -21.89 8.98 -20.37
C GLU A 162 -22.29 10.05 -19.34
N ARG A 163 -23.09 9.68 -18.33
CA ARG A 163 -23.51 10.58 -17.23
C ARG A 163 -22.61 10.46 -16.01
N HIS A 164 -21.60 9.62 -16.04
CA HIS A 164 -20.65 9.54 -14.95
C HIS A 164 -19.87 10.85 -14.83
N GLY A 165 -19.73 11.41 -13.61
CA GLY A 165 -19.12 12.72 -13.40
C GLY A 165 -17.67 12.86 -13.88
N ALA A 166 -16.95 11.75 -14.07
CA ALA A 166 -15.59 11.70 -14.64
C ALA A 166 -15.57 11.06 -16.03
N ALA A 167 -16.70 11.01 -16.75
CA ALA A 167 -16.74 10.45 -18.10
C ALA A 167 -15.95 11.33 -19.08
N PRO A 168 -15.09 10.73 -19.92
CA PRO A 168 -14.55 11.41 -21.08
C PRO A 168 -15.67 11.65 -22.14
N ALA A 169 -15.32 12.26 -23.27
CA ALA A 169 -16.25 12.47 -24.38
C ALA A 169 -16.87 11.14 -24.86
N SER A 170 -18.16 11.19 -25.29
CA SER A 170 -18.95 9.98 -25.59
C SER A 170 -18.31 9.11 -26.69
N GLU A 171 -17.63 9.73 -27.65
CA GLU A 171 -16.95 9.03 -28.75
C GLU A 171 -15.87 8.06 -28.26
N VAL A 172 -15.27 8.33 -27.10
CA VAL A 172 -14.24 7.45 -26.49
C VAL A 172 -14.84 6.09 -26.13
N PHE A 173 -16.12 6.03 -25.81
CA PHE A 173 -16.79 4.78 -25.43
C PHE A 173 -17.19 3.88 -26.59
N GLU A 174 -17.25 4.37 -27.83
CA GLU A 174 -17.83 3.63 -28.96
C GLU A 174 -17.25 2.22 -29.14
N ASN A 175 -15.92 2.10 -29.09
CA ASN A 175 -15.22 0.82 -29.23
C ASN A 175 -15.04 0.08 -27.89
N ILE A 176 -15.18 0.78 -26.75
CA ILE A 176 -14.94 0.23 -25.42
C ILE A 176 -16.18 -0.49 -24.88
N ARG A 177 -17.37 0.09 -25.06
CA ARG A 177 -18.63 -0.41 -24.49
C ARG A 177 -19.00 -1.82 -24.95
N LEU A 178 -18.57 -2.22 -26.15
CA LEU A 178 -18.91 -3.51 -26.74
C LEU A 178 -17.95 -4.64 -26.34
N VAL A 179 -16.73 -4.28 -25.86
CA VAL A 179 -15.66 -5.25 -25.54
C VAL A 179 -15.31 -5.28 -24.06
N SER A 180 -15.91 -4.41 -23.24
CA SER A 180 -15.64 -4.35 -21.80
C SER A 180 -16.58 -5.25 -21.03
N ALA A 181 -16.07 -6.38 -20.55
CA ALA A 181 -16.79 -7.18 -19.56
C ALA A 181 -16.83 -6.43 -18.23
N ASN A 182 -18.01 -6.40 -17.58
CA ASN A 182 -18.18 -5.64 -16.34
C ASN A 182 -18.87 -6.47 -15.26
N MET A 183 -18.67 -6.03 -14.02
CA MET A 183 -19.35 -6.50 -12.82
C MET A 183 -19.89 -5.27 -12.08
N SER A 184 -20.95 -5.43 -11.27
CA SER A 184 -21.52 -4.32 -10.48
C SER A 184 -20.66 -4.02 -9.26
N GLY A 185 -19.54 -3.33 -9.47
CA GLY A 185 -18.57 -2.91 -8.46
C GLY A 185 -18.58 -1.42 -8.15
N ARG A 186 -19.71 -0.75 -8.33
CA ARG A 186 -19.88 0.69 -8.06
C ARG A 186 -19.90 0.96 -6.56
N MET A 187 -19.37 2.11 -6.15
CA MET A 187 -19.63 2.67 -4.84
C MET A 187 -21.10 3.15 -4.77
N ASP A 188 -21.77 2.90 -3.66
CA ASP A 188 -23.10 3.46 -3.41
C ASP A 188 -23.05 4.92 -2.95
N ASN A 189 -24.18 5.62 -3.08
CA ASN A 189 -24.28 7.04 -2.76
C ASN A 189 -24.06 7.35 -1.27
N MET A 190 -24.39 6.43 -0.36
CA MET A 190 -24.18 6.65 1.08
C MET A 190 -22.69 6.69 1.41
N ARG A 191 -21.91 5.75 0.89
CA ARG A 191 -20.44 5.74 1.07
C ARG A 191 -19.79 6.94 0.39
N ALA A 192 -20.24 7.29 -0.82
CA ALA A 192 -19.76 8.49 -1.50
C ALA A 192 -20.01 9.76 -0.69
N ALA A 193 -21.19 9.92 -0.09
CA ALA A 193 -21.53 11.05 0.77
C ALA A 193 -20.62 11.12 2.03
N LEU A 194 -20.35 9.96 2.66
CA LEU A 194 -19.40 9.89 3.78
C LEU A 194 -17.98 10.33 3.37
N GLY A 195 -17.52 9.92 2.20
CA GLY A 195 -16.22 10.33 1.66
C GLY A 195 -16.15 11.82 1.37
N LEU A 196 -17.20 12.39 0.74
CA LEU A 196 -17.29 13.81 0.44
C LEU A 196 -17.30 14.68 1.70
N ALA A 197 -17.94 14.23 2.78
CA ALA A 197 -17.95 14.95 4.06
C ALA A 197 -16.58 14.97 4.75
N GLN A 198 -15.73 13.97 4.52
CA GLN A 198 -14.40 13.87 5.13
C GLN A 198 -13.31 14.56 4.30
N LEU A 199 -13.46 14.62 2.97
CA LEU A 199 -12.45 15.12 2.05
C LEU A 199 -11.93 16.52 2.37
N PRO A 200 -12.76 17.52 2.75
CA PRO A 200 -12.28 18.85 3.12
C PRO A 200 -11.34 18.88 4.35
N ASN A 201 -11.38 17.85 5.18
CA ASN A 201 -10.56 17.74 6.37
C ASN A 201 -9.31 16.85 6.18
N LEU A 202 -9.06 16.35 4.97
CA LEU A 202 -7.99 15.37 4.72
C LEU A 202 -6.61 15.94 5.13
N ASP A 203 -6.24 17.13 4.65
CA ASP A 203 -4.93 17.71 4.93
C ASP A 203 -4.74 17.96 6.44
N LYS A 204 -5.73 18.49 7.13
CA LYS A 204 -5.73 18.66 8.59
C LYS A 204 -5.58 17.32 9.31
N ASN A 205 -6.21 16.25 8.83
CA ASN A 205 -6.06 14.93 9.41
C ASN A 205 -4.68 14.34 9.14
N CYS A 206 -4.08 14.58 7.96
CA CYS A 206 -2.69 14.20 7.68
C CYS A 206 -1.71 14.85 8.66
N GLU A 207 -1.87 16.16 8.94
CA GLU A 207 -1.07 16.85 9.96
C GLU A 207 -1.21 16.21 11.34
N ARG A 208 -2.45 15.86 11.73
CA ARG A 208 -2.73 15.19 13.02
C ARG A 208 -2.10 13.80 13.10
N TRP A 209 -2.08 13.00 12.01
CA TRP A 209 -1.36 11.73 11.96
C TRP A 209 0.14 11.94 12.09
N ASN A 210 0.69 12.89 11.35
CA ASN A 210 2.12 13.16 11.37
C ASN A 210 2.61 13.67 12.72
N HIS A 211 1.80 14.47 13.44
CA HIS A 211 2.10 14.88 14.81
C HIS A 211 2.27 13.66 15.74
N ARG A 212 1.30 12.72 15.73
CA ARG A 212 1.36 11.48 16.54
C ARG A 212 2.51 10.58 16.13
N TYR A 213 2.70 10.41 14.82
CA TYR A 213 3.83 9.67 14.28
C TYR A 213 5.16 10.22 14.81
N ASN A 214 5.34 11.52 14.80
CA ASN A 214 6.57 12.15 15.26
C ASN A 214 6.82 11.92 16.75
N LEU A 215 5.77 11.96 17.58
CA LEU A 215 5.88 11.64 19.01
C LEU A 215 6.31 10.17 19.21
N LEU A 216 5.67 9.24 18.52
CA LEU A 216 6.01 7.82 18.59
C LEU A 216 7.41 7.54 18.01
N ASN A 217 7.74 8.16 16.88
CA ASN A 217 9.06 8.04 16.25
C ASN A 217 10.19 8.51 17.18
N ALA A 218 9.98 9.62 17.87
CA ALA A 218 10.95 10.12 18.84
C ALA A 218 11.07 9.19 20.07
N ALA A 219 9.95 8.68 20.57
CA ALA A 219 9.94 7.80 21.75
C ALA A 219 10.53 6.43 21.44
N ILE A 220 10.12 5.79 20.34
CA ILE A 220 10.59 4.44 19.95
C ILE A 220 12.02 4.50 19.42
N GLY A 221 12.39 5.52 18.64
CA GLY A 221 13.74 5.69 18.10
C GLY A 221 14.81 6.00 19.15
N ALA A 222 14.41 6.44 20.35
CA ALA A 222 15.31 6.63 21.49
C ALA A 222 15.66 5.30 22.22
N ILE A 223 14.94 4.21 21.92
CA ILE A 223 15.14 2.92 22.58
C ILE A 223 16.41 2.24 22.02
N SER A 224 17.35 1.91 22.90
CA SER A 224 18.57 1.18 22.49
C SER A 224 18.21 -0.17 21.87
N GLY A 225 18.81 -0.49 20.72
CA GLY A 225 18.56 -1.74 20.00
C GLY A 225 17.24 -1.77 19.22
N VAL A 226 16.65 -0.62 18.97
CA VAL A 226 15.52 -0.47 18.06
C VAL A 226 15.94 0.40 16.87
N ASP A 227 15.60 -0.04 15.67
CA ASP A 227 15.85 0.66 14.42
C ASP A 227 14.53 1.07 13.77
N ILE A 228 14.47 2.29 13.25
CA ILE A 228 13.33 2.82 12.50
C ILE A 228 13.79 3.17 11.08
N PRO A 229 13.03 2.79 10.03
CA PRO A 229 13.42 3.11 8.66
C PRO A 229 13.51 4.61 8.45
N THR A 230 14.52 5.01 7.67
CA THR A 230 14.72 6.42 7.34
C THR A 230 13.74 6.86 6.25
N ARG A 231 13.31 8.12 6.33
CA ARG A 231 12.46 8.73 5.31
C ARG A 231 13.21 9.82 4.56
N ASP A 232 13.03 9.89 3.25
CA ASP A 232 13.63 10.94 2.43
C ASP A 232 12.94 12.28 2.74
N LYS A 233 13.73 13.37 2.84
CA LYS A 233 13.20 14.72 3.11
C LYS A 233 12.28 15.28 2.01
N ARG A 234 12.28 14.67 0.82
CA ARG A 234 11.38 15.00 -0.29
C ARG A 234 10.00 14.35 -0.12
N GLU A 235 9.90 13.35 0.76
CA GLU A 235 8.67 12.66 1.06
C GLU A 235 7.84 13.46 2.06
N SER A 236 6.61 13.83 1.67
CA SER A 236 5.58 14.28 2.60
C SER A 236 4.63 13.12 2.84
N PHE A 237 4.92 12.29 3.84
CA PHE A 237 4.17 11.06 4.15
C PHE A 237 2.94 11.35 5.04
N VAL A 238 2.11 10.31 5.24
CA VAL A 238 1.03 10.32 6.23
C VAL A 238 1.29 9.20 7.23
N GLY A 239 1.66 9.58 8.45
CA GLY A 239 2.08 8.69 9.53
C GLY A 239 0.94 7.96 10.24
N SER A 240 0.06 7.27 9.51
CA SER A 240 -1.05 6.49 10.07
C SER A 240 -0.64 5.14 10.67
N SER A 241 0.63 4.78 10.58
CA SER A 241 1.29 3.67 11.27
C SER A 241 2.79 3.91 11.35
N ILE A 242 3.46 3.28 12.30
CA ILE A 242 4.92 3.31 12.44
C ILE A 242 5.46 1.88 12.39
N GLN A 243 6.53 1.69 11.62
CA GLN A 243 7.27 0.44 11.53
C GLN A 243 8.61 0.62 12.23
N PHE A 244 9.02 -0.39 12.99
CA PHE A 244 10.31 -0.42 13.68
C PHE A 244 10.82 -1.85 13.83
N ARG A 245 12.11 -2.00 14.08
CA ARG A 245 12.79 -3.29 14.20
C ARG A 245 13.55 -3.37 15.53
N PRO A 246 13.18 -4.26 16.48
CA PRO A 246 13.94 -4.50 17.69
C PRO A 246 15.17 -5.35 17.37
N THR A 247 16.24 -4.72 16.87
CA THR A 247 17.45 -5.38 16.37
C THR A 247 18.29 -6.05 17.45
N ALA A 248 18.16 -5.62 18.70
CA ALA A 248 18.85 -6.27 19.83
C ALA A 248 18.19 -7.57 20.29
N LEU A 249 16.92 -7.85 19.91
CA LEU A 249 16.26 -9.10 20.25
C LEU A 249 16.70 -10.24 19.34
N LYS A 250 16.77 -11.46 19.89
CA LYS A 250 16.86 -12.68 19.07
C LYS A 250 15.52 -13.00 18.43
N MET A 251 15.53 -13.74 17.33
CA MET A 251 14.30 -14.08 16.59
C MET A 251 13.32 -14.92 17.43
N ASP A 252 13.83 -15.80 18.26
CA ASP A 252 13.04 -16.64 19.17
C ASP A 252 12.39 -15.85 20.32
N GLN A 253 12.89 -14.64 20.63
CA GLN A 253 12.30 -13.73 21.63
C GLN A 253 11.15 -12.88 21.05
N MET A 254 11.01 -12.77 19.73
CA MET A 254 10.00 -11.90 19.10
C MET A 254 8.55 -12.20 19.55
N PRO A 255 8.10 -13.47 19.59
CA PRO A 255 6.74 -13.78 20.04
C PRO A 255 6.46 -13.34 21.49
N ASP A 256 7.42 -13.57 22.40
CA ASP A 256 7.28 -13.24 23.81
C ASP A 256 7.31 -11.72 24.03
N PHE A 257 8.18 -11.01 23.31
CA PHE A 257 8.20 -9.54 23.30
C PHE A 257 6.86 -8.94 22.87
N ILE A 258 6.29 -9.44 21.76
CA ILE A 258 4.99 -8.98 21.26
C ILE A 258 3.88 -9.28 22.28
N ALA A 259 3.90 -10.47 22.88
CA ALA A 259 2.94 -10.86 23.92
C ALA A 259 3.05 -9.97 25.17
N ALA A 260 4.28 -9.63 25.60
CA ALA A 260 4.51 -8.73 26.73
C ALA A 260 4.00 -7.31 26.47
N CYS A 261 4.23 -6.77 25.27
CA CYS A 261 3.65 -5.49 24.87
C CYS A 261 2.11 -5.53 24.85
N ALA A 262 1.53 -6.60 24.30
CA ALA A 262 0.07 -6.77 24.24
C ALA A 262 -0.56 -6.89 25.63
N ALA A 263 0.11 -7.55 26.59
CA ALA A 263 -0.33 -7.65 27.99
C ALA A 263 -0.42 -6.26 28.67
N GLN A 264 0.33 -5.28 28.18
CA GLN A 264 0.30 -3.89 28.64
C GLN A 264 -0.56 -2.98 27.72
N GLY A 265 -1.36 -3.57 26.81
CA GLY A 265 -2.29 -2.85 25.94
C GLY A 265 -1.69 -2.32 24.63
N VAL A 266 -0.43 -2.65 24.31
CA VAL A 266 0.23 -2.24 23.05
C VAL A 266 0.23 -3.39 22.04
N GLU A 267 -0.71 -3.35 21.10
CA GLU A 267 -0.84 -4.37 20.05
C GLU A 267 0.13 -4.10 18.89
N LEU A 268 1.08 -4.98 18.68
CA LEU A 268 2.05 -4.96 17.61
C LEU A 268 1.76 -6.05 16.58
N LYS A 269 1.94 -5.73 15.31
CA LYS A 269 1.85 -6.71 14.22
C LYS A 269 3.24 -7.03 13.71
N TRP A 270 3.53 -8.30 13.59
CA TRP A 270 4.84 -8.77 13.12
C TRP A 270 4.75 -9.22 11.66
N PHE A 271 5.43 -8.50 10.76
CA PHE A 271 5.45 -8.83 9.33
C PHE A 271 6.38 -10.00 8.99
N GLY A 272 7.38 -10.27 9.83
CA GLY A 272 8.33 -11.38 9.67
C GLY A 272 7.80 -12.74 10.12
N GLU A 273 6.60 -12.81 10.70
CA GLU A 273 6.05 -14.06 11.20
C GLU A 273 5.85 -15.09 10.08
N SER A 274 6.37 -16.31 10.28
CA SER A 274 6.32 -17.38 9.28
C SER A 274 4.91 -17.94 9.07
N GLN A 275 4.07 -17.88 10.12
CA GLN A 275 2.67 -18.29 10.04
C GLN A 275 1.79 -17.05 9.89
N PRO A 276 1.00 -16.94 8.81
CA PRO A 276 0.18 -15.76 8.61
C PRO A 276 -0.88 -15.62 9.69
N LYS A 277 -1.00 -14.43 10.27
CA LYS A 277 -2.06 -14.07 11.22
C LYS A 277 -2.89 -12.94 10.63
N ALA A 278 -4.21 -13.17 10.55
CA ALA A 278 -5.17 -12.23 9.99
C ALA A 278 -4.72 -11.71 8.61
N PHE A 279 -4.61 -10.39 8.45
CA PHE A 279 -4.15 -9.77 7.20
C PHE A 279 -2.62 -9.67 7.06
N THR A 280 -1.87 -9.98 8.12
CA THR A 280 -0.40 -9.91 8.12
C THR A 280 0.17 -11.22 7.63
N SER A 281 0.72 -11.20 6.42
CA SER A 281 1.35 -12.37 5.83
C SER A 281 2.57 -11.96 5.02
N ARG A 282 3.64 -12.74 5.13
CA ARG A 282 4.78 -12.63 4.23
C ARG A 282 4.38 -13.13 2.84
N TYR A 283 5.10 -12.68 1.82
CA TYR A 283 4.83 -13.05 0.43
C TYR A 283 4.85 -14.57 0.19
N ASP A 284 5.66 -15.31 0.92
CA ASP A 284 5.79 -16.77 0.82
C ASP A 284 4.57 -17.55 1.35
N SER A 285 3.62 -16.85 1.96
CA SER A 285 2.31 -17.40 2.32
C SER A 285 1.28 -17.36 1.17
N TRP A 286 1.58 -16.71 0.06
CA TRP A 286 0.64 -16.57 -1.06
C TRP A 286 0.78 -17.73 -2.06
N HIS A 287 0.30 -18.90 -1.68
CA HIS A 287 0.49 -20.16 -2.41
C HIS A 287 -0.13 -20.20 -3.81
N TYR A 288 -0.90 -19.19 -4.21
CA TYR A 288 -1.35 -19.02 -5.60
C TYR A 288 -0.26 -18.44 -6.52
N ILE A 289 0.88 -18.01 -5.98
CA ILE A 289 2.07 -17.62 -6.74
C ILE A 289 2.97 -18.85 -6.87
N SER A 290 3.20 -19.32 -8.09
CA SER A 290 4.01 -20.52 -8.34
C SER A 290 4.84 -20.37 -9.63
N PRO A 291 6.14 -20.65 -9.61
CA PRO A 291 6.92 -21.03 -8.43
C PRO A 291 7.08 -19.85 -7.46
N MET A 292 7.19 -20.15 -6.15
CA MET A 292 7.43 -19.14 -5.13
C MET A 292 8.88 -18.63 -5.26
N PRO A 293 9.11 -17.32 -5.46
CA PRO A 293 10.47 -16.78 -5.54
C PRO A 293 11.16 -16.77 -4.18
N HIS A 294 12.47 -16.90 -4.16
CA HIS A 294 13.29 -16.63 -2.99
C HIS A 294 13.72 -15.15 -3.04
N LEU A 295 13.36 -14.38 -2.00
CA LEU A 295 13.57 -12.93 -1.90
C LEU A 295 14.31 -12.61 -0.60
N PRO A 296 15.64 -12.82 -0.54
CA PRO A 296 16.41 -12.72 0.69
C PRO A 296 16.41 -11.33 1.31
N SER A 297 16.52 -10.26 0.50
CA SER A 297 16.52 -8.88 1.01
C SER A 297 15.18 -8.53 1.64
N THR A 298 14.08 -8.97 1.02
CA THR A 298 12.72 -8.80 1.58
C THR A 298 12.53 -9.57 2.88
N LEU A 299 13.00 -10.80 2.95
CA LEU A 299 12.94 -11.60 4.18
C LEU A 299 13.73 -10.93 5.30
N GLU A 300 14.96 -10.49 5.04
CA GLU A 300 15.79 -9.79 6.00
C GLU A 300 15.15 -8.48 6.50
N ALA A 301 14.61 -7.66 5.58
CA ALA A 301 13.92 -6.42 5.93
C ALA A 301 12.69 -6.65 6.80
N LEU A 302 11.95 -7.75 6.57
CA LEU A 302 10.70 -8.04 7.27
C LEU A 302 10.87 -8.85 8.56
N ASP A 303 11.97 -9.60 8.70
CA ASP A 303 12.16 -10.57 9.79
C ASP A 303 11.83 -10.00 11.17
N ARG A 304 12.24 -8.77 11.46
CA ARG A 304 12.01 -8.08 12.73
C ARG A 304 11.04 -6.91 12.64
N THR A 305 10.38 -6.75 11.49
CA THR A 305 9.48 -5.60 11.27
C THR A 305 8.21 -5.75 12.08
N LEU A 306 8.08 -4.88 13.06
CA LEU A 306 6.87 -4.64 13.82
C LEU A 306 6.12 -3.43 13.26
N ASP A 307 4.80 -3.47 13.31
CA ASP A 307 3.91 -2.41 12.83
C ASP A 307 2.92 -2.02 13.94
N LEU A 308 2.91 -0.75 14.26
CA LEU A 308 1.95 -0.15 15.18
C LEU A 308 1.05 0.82 14.42
N ARG A 309 -0.25 0.63 14.53
CA ARG A 309 -1.23 1.58 13.96
C ARG A 309 -1.32 2.85 14.82
N VAL A 310 -1.50 3.98 14.14
CA VAL A 310 -1.58 5.31 14.77
C VAL A 310 -2.95 5.91 14.42
N PRO A 311 -4.04 5.54 15.14
CA PRO A 311 -5.35 6.12 14.90
C PRO A 311 -5.44 7.58 15.39
N LEU A 312 -6.31 8.39 14.77
CA LEU A 312 -6.54 9.77 15.18
C LEU A 312 -7.22 9.92 16.55
N THR A 313 -7.67 8.82 17.14
CA THR A 313 -8.23 8.78 18.50
C THR A 313 -7.16 8.82 19.58
N PHE A 314 -5.92 8.49 19.28
CA PHE A 314 -4.82 8.67 20.23
C PHE A 314 -4.59 10.15 20.47
N ASP A 315 -4.28 10.50 21.72
CA ASP A 315 -3.75 11.80 22.08
C ASP A 315 -2.22 11.75 22.31
N ASP A 316 -1.63 12.84 22.78
CA ASP A 316 -0.19 12.92 23.00
C ASP A 316 0.27 12.08 24.18
N GLU A 317 -0.59 11.86 25.18
CA GLU A 317 -0.31 11.03 26.35
C GLU A 317 -0.32 9.56 25.96
N ASP A 318 -1.29 9.11 25.15
CA ASP A 318 -1.33 7.78 24.58
C ASP A 318 -0.03 7.45 23.81
N CYS A 319 0.43 8.40 22.97
CA CYS A 319 1.66 8.21 22.20
C CYS A 319 2.89 8.08 23.11
N ARG A 320 2.98 8.86 24.20
CA ARG A 320 4.08 8.76 25.17
C ARG A 320 4.01 7.44 25.96
N LEU A 321 2.81 7.05 26.39
CA LEU A 321 2.61 5.80 27.13
C LEU A 321 2.98 4.59 26.28
N ILE A 322 2.57 4.53 25.03
CA ILE A 322 2.93 3.46 24.10
C ILE A 322 4.47 3.37 23.97
N GLY A 323 5.14 4.50 23.77
CA GLY A 323 6.61 4.54 23.71
C GLY A 323 7.26 4.05 25.00
N ALA A 324 6.73 4.44 26.17
CA ALA A 324 7.24 4.02 27.46
C ALA A 324 7.05 2.50 27.70
N VAL A 325 5.90 1.93 27.33
CA VAL A 325 5.65 0.49 27.40
C VAL A 325 6.64 -0.29 26.54
N ILE A 326 6.83 0.12 25.28
CA ILE A 326 7.79 -0.55 24.39
C ILE A 326 9.21 -0.47 24.97
N ALA A 327 9.60 0.69 25.51
CA ALA A 327 10.93 0.88 26.12
C ALA A 327 11.13 0.00 27.36
N GLN A 328 10.11 -0.08 28.24
CA GLN A 328 10.17 -0.93 29.43
C GLN A 328 10.31 -2.41 29.06
N VAL A 329 9.44 -2.90 28.19
CA VAL A 329 9.47 -4.31 27.76
C VAL A 329 10.81 -4.61 27.08
N MET A 330 11.32 -3.71 26.22
CA MET A 330 12.62 -3.89 25.57
C MET A 330 13.76 -4.01 26.59
N ALA A 331 13.75 -3.16 27.65
CA ALA A 331 14.75 -3.21 28.70
C ALA A 331 14.71 -4.54 29.49
N GLU A 332 13.53 -5.08 29.75
CA GLU A 332 13.35 -6.39 30.41
C GLU A 332 13.99 -7.52 29.59
N PHE A 333 13.77 -7.53 28.27
CA PHE A 333 14.34 -8.54 27.37
C PHE A 333 15.86 -8.39 27.14
N MET A 334 16.41 -7.18 27.24
CA MET A 334 17.84 -6.94 27.13
C MET A 334 18.63 -7.24 28.39
N ALA A 335 17.98 -7.36 29.56
CA ALA A 335 18.60 -7.71 30.84
C ALA A 335 18.86 -9.22 31.01
N HIS A 336 18.30 -10.03 30.12
CA HIS A 336 18.39 -11.50 30.08
C HIS A 336 19.08 -12.00 28.83
#